data_cf5a34abc514459c6270848b714aceaf
#
_entry.id   cf5a34abc514459c6270848b714aceaf
#
_cell.length_a   1.000
_cell.length_b   1.000
_cell.length_c   1.000
_cell.angle_alpha   90.00
_cell.angle_beta   90.00
_cell.angle_gamma   90.00
#
_symmetry.space_group_name_H-M   'P 1'
#
loop_
_entity.id
_entity.type
_entity.pdbx_description
1 polymer ?
#
loop_
_entity_poly.entity_id
_entity_poly.type
_entity_poly.pdbx_seq_one_letter_code
_entity_poly.pdbx_strand_id
1 'polypeptide(L)'
;MKKTICLILCLLMILSVSVPAWAGEPSAKEDSVAAIMDNLVERLRKSPRRLIFTEGTDARILETAERLKKEGFITPVLIGGVDEVTEAADKGGFDIEGVEIIDPAGYPDMDKLVDDFVELRKGKATAEEAREMLLKPNYFGTMLVKEGLADSLLGGATYSTADTVRPALQLIKTREDANLVSSCMILIRDGEKLAMGDCAINVSYEDKLDDQGNVTLSAAQQVAEVAVETARTASLFGIEPKIAMLSYSTNGSASGPGPSLMRDATEIIKQTHPELECDGEMQFDAAYVPEVGQLKFPGSPVAGYANTFIFPEIQSGNIGYKIAQRLGGFMAIGPVLQGLNAPINDLSRGCNAEEVYLMSIITASQSITDD
;
A
#
# COMPACT_ATOMS: atom_id res chain seq x y z
N MET A 1 -37.83 -40.30 67.20
CA MET A 1 -36.55 -39.81 66.88
C MET A 1 -35.88 -40.74 65.83
N LYS A 2 -36.10 -40.47 64.56
CA LYS A 2 -35.42 -41.18 63.50
C LYS A 2 -34.98 -40.14 62.45
N LYS A 3 -33.67 -39.92 62.31
CA LYS A 3 -33.06 -39.06 61.34
C LYS A 3 -33.01 -39.76 59.99
N THR A 4 -33.69 -39.25 59.01
CA THR A 4 -33.63 -39.74 57.64
C THR A 4 -32.55 -38.97 56.93
N ILE A 5 -31.52 -39.68 56.52
CA ILE A 5 -30.40 -39.14 55.71
C ILE A 5 -30.85 -39.25 54.27
N CYS A 6 -31.02 -38.11 53.61
CA CYS A 6 -31.30 -37.99 52.18
C CYS A 6 -29.96 -37.99 51.41
N LEU A 7 -29.71 -39.06 50.67
CA LEU A 7 -28.51 -39.19 49.81
C LEU A 7 -28.83 -38.51 48.47
N ILE A 8 -28.23 -37.36 48.21
CA ILE A 8 -28.33 -36.70 46.90
C ILE A 8 -27.16 -37.23 46.03
N LEU A 9 -27.51 -38.09 45.08
CA LEU A 9 -26.62 -38.49 44.01
C LEU A 9 -26.44 -37.30 43.06
N CYS A 10 -25.30 -36.62 43.10
CA CYS A 10 -24.90 -35.72 42.05
C CYS A 10 -24.39 -36.53 40.84
N LEU A 11 -25.21 -36.66 39.83
CA LEU A 11 -24.83 -37.19 38.52
C LEU A 11 -24.03 -36.08 37.80
N LEU A 12 -22.71 -36.17 37.81
CA LEU A 12 -21.80 -35.35 36.98
C LEU A 12 -21.98 -35.81 35.52
N MET A 13 -22.85 -35.13 34.77
CA MET A 13 -22.77 -35.15 33.31
C MET A 13 -21.54 -34.32 32.87
N ILE A 14 -20.47 -35.00 32.54
CA ILE A 14 -19.35 -34.42 31.78
C ILE A 14 -19.89 -34.18 30.36
N LEU A 15 -20.40 -32.98 30.09
CA LEU A 15 -20.55 -32.51 28.71
C LEU A 15 -19.14 -32.34 28.15
N SER A 16 -18.67 -33.31 27.37
CA SER A 16 -17.56 -33.13 26.45
C SER A 16 -18.00 -32.12 25.39
N VAL A 17 -17.69 -30.84 25.62
CA VAL A 17 -17.73 -29.83 24.56
C VAL A 17 -16.58 -30.21 23.63
N SER A 18 -16.90 -30.95 22.58
CA SER A 18 -16.02 -31.10 21.43
C SER A 18 -15.89 -29.70 20.82
N VAL A 19 -14.77 -29.03 21.09
CA VAL A 19 -14.33 -27.86 20.32
C VAL A 19 -14.15 -28.39 18.90
N PRO A 20 -14.91 -27.90 17.91
CA PRO A 20 -14.62 -28.29 16.54
C PRO A 20 -13.21 -27.80 16.23
N ALA A 21 -12.32 -28.70 15.85
CA ALA A 21 -11.06 -28.35 15.23
C ALA A 21 -11.41 -27.53 13.98
N TRP A 22 -11.13 -26.25 14.02
CA TRP A 22 -11.29 -25.35 12.89
C TRP A 22 -10.12 -25.57 11.92
N ALA A 23 -10.12 -26.72 11.27
CA ALA A 23 -9.50 -26.90 9.97
C ALA A 23 -10.55 -26.42 8.97
N GLY A 24 -10.69 -25.12 8.83
CA GLY A 24 -11.56 -24.54 7.81
C GLY A 24 -11.01 -24.91 6.44
N GLU A 25 -11.91 -25.32 5.54
CA GLU A 25 -11.66 -25.27 4.11
C GLU A 25 -11.11 -23.87 3.76
N PRO A 26 -10.19 -23.72 2.77
CA PRO A 26 -9.70 -22.41 2.37
C PRO A 26 -10.88 -21.46 2.16
N SER A 27 -10.89 -20.35 2.88
CA SER A 27 -12.02 -19.44 2.87
C SER A 27 -12.09 -18.77 1.49
N ALA A 28 -13.30 -18.41 1.03
CA ALA A 28 -13.49 -17.61 -0.21
C ALA A 28 -12.59 -16.34 -0.25
N LYS A 29 -12.04 -15.93 0.90
CA LYS A 29 -11.03 -14.88 1.06
C LYS A 29 -9.68 -15.26 0.45
N GLU A 30 -9.20 -16.48 0.70
CA GLU A 30 -7.92 -16.97 0.16
C GLU A 30 -8.01 -17.14 -1.35
N ASP A 31 -9.14 -17.63 -1.86
CA ASP A 31 -9.33 -17.81 -3.30
C ASP A 31 -9.31 -16.49 -4.08
N SER A 32 -9.83 -15.39 -3.52
CA SER A 32 -9.84 -14.09 -4.21
C SER A 32 -8.48 -13.40 -4.19
N VAL A 33 -7.71 -13.50 -3.11
CA VAL A 33 -6.35 -12.99 -3.04
C VAL A 33 -5.44 -13.80 -3.94
N ALA A 34 -5.54 -15.13 -3.90
CA ALA A 34 -4.79 -16.03 -4.77
C ALA A 34 -5.02 -15.69 -6.25
N ALA A 35 -6.27 -15.53 -6.68
CA ALA A 35 -6.59 -15.20 -8.08
C ALA A 35 -6.00 -13.86 -8.55
N ILE A 36 -5.95 -12.84 -7.66
CA ILE A 36 -5.29 -11.57 -7.97
C ILE A 36 -3.79 -11.76 -8.09
N MET A 37 -3.20 -12.45 -7.13
CA MET A 37 -1.76 -12.71 -7.12
C MET A 37 -1.36 -13.54 -8.33
N ASP A 38 -2.15 -14.53 -8.73
CA ASP A 38 -1.89 -15.36 -9.92
C ASP A 38 -1.79 -14.50 -11.19
N ASN A 39 -2.68 -13.54 -11.39
CA ASN A 39 -2.60 -12.61 -12.53
C ASN A 39 -1.31 -11.77 -12.50
N LEU A 40 -0.96 -11.20 -11.34
CA LEU A 40 0.27 -10.42 -11.18
C LEU A 40 1.52 -11.29 -11.37
N VAL A 41 1.51 -12.51 -10.84
CA VAL A 41 2.59 -13.49 -11.00
C VAL A 41 2.75 -13.90 -12.47
N GLU A 42 1.66 -14.11 -13.22
CA GLU A 42 1.74 -14.38 -14.66
C GLU A 42 2.40 -13.25 -15.44
N ARG A 43 2.08 -12.00 -15.11
CA ARG A 43 2.75 -10.82 -15.70
C ARG A 43 4.23 -10.80 -15.36
N LEU A 44 4.59 -11.03 -14.11
CA LEU A 44 5.99 -11.09 -13.64
C LEU A 44 6.76 -12.27 -14.27
N ARG A 45 6.13 -13.44 -14.49
CA ARG A 45 6.77 -14.56 -15.20
C ARG A 45 7.12 -14.21 -16.65
N LYS A 46 6.31 -13.38 -17.31
CA LYS A 46 6.60 -12.88 -18.66
C LYS A 46 7.66 -11.79 -18.67
N SER A 47 7.77 -11.03 -17.60
CA SER A 47 8.70 -9.91 -17.45
C SER A 47 9.25 -9.86 -16.01
N PRO A 48 10.21 -10.77 -15.68
CA PRO A 48 10.81 -10.81 -14.34
C PRO A 48 11.43 -9.47 -13.93
N ARG A 49 11.33 -9.15 -12.63
CA ARG A 49 11.77 -7.87 -12.06
C ARG A 49 12.77 -8.08 -10.92
N ARG A 50 13.68 -7.12 -10.79
CA ARG A 50 14.61 -7.03 -9.65
C ARG A 50 13.98 -6.16 -8.57
N LEU A 51 13.82 -6.73 -7.37
CA LEU A 51 13.23 -6.06 -6.22
C LEU A 51 14.26 -5.93 -5.10
N ILE A 52 14.48 -4.70 -4.65
CA ILE A 52 15.34 -4.39 -3.51
C ILE A 52 14.55 -4.52 -2.21
N PHE A 53 15.17 -5.20 -1.23
CA PHE A 53 14.78 -5.20 0.17
C PHE A 53 15.83 -4.47 1.00
N THR A 54 15.43 -3.46 1.72
CA THR A 54 16.33 -2.59 2.46
C THR A 54 16.73 -3.11 3.85
N GLU A 55 16.06 -4.15 4.35
CA GLU A 55 16.34 -4.77 5.65
C GLU A 55 16.75 -6.23 5.49
N GLY A 56 17.89 -6.46 4.85
CA GLY A 56 18.39 -7.79 4.48
C GLY A 56 18.61 -8.76 5.65
N THR A 57 18.64 -8.29 6.90
CA THR A 57 18.78 -9.14 8.10
C THR A 57 17.45 -9.49 8.76
N ASP A 58 16.31 -8.91 8.33
CA ASP A 58 14.99 -9.19 8.92
C ASP A 58 14.50 -10.59 8.48
N ALA A 59 14.08 -11.40 9.44
CA ALA A 59 13.67 -12.78 9.19
C ALA A 59 12.50 -12.90 8.20
N ARG A 60 11.54 -11.94 8.20
CA ARG A 60 10.40 -11.93 7.28
C ARG A 60 10.84 -11.64 5.84
N ILE A 61 11.85 -10.78 5.70
CA ILE A 61 12.47 -10.47 4.41
C ILE A 61 13.27 -11.68 3.90
N LEU A 62 14.06 -12.32 4.76
CA LEU A 62 14.84 -13.51 4.40
C LEU A 62 13.95 -14.68 3.96
N GLU A 63 12.86 -14.96 4.70
CA GLU A 63 11.86 -15.96 4.33
C GLU A 63 11.23 -15.65 2.96
N THR A 64 10.89 -14.39 2.74
CA THR A 64 10.33 -13.94 1.46
C THR A 64 11.35 -14.06 0.32
N ALA A 65 12.60 -13.67 0.55
CA ALA A 65 13.66 -13.75 -0.46
C ALA A 65 13.95 -15.20 -0.87
N GLU A 66 13.98 -16.14 0.08
CA GLU A 66 14.08 -17.57 -0.19
C GLU A 66 12.94 -18.05 -1.09
N ARG A 67 11.70 -17.67 -0.77
CA ARG A 67 10.51 -18.06 -1.55
C ARG A 67 10.55 -17.50 -2.97
N LEU A 68 10.82 -16.20 -3.12
CA LEU A 68 10.90 -15.53 -4.43
C LEU A 68 12.03 -16.10 -5.31
N LYS A 69 13.17 -16.41 -4.70
CA LYS A 69 14.29 -17.10 -5.38
C LYS A 69 13.85 -18.44 -5.96
N LYS A 70 13.14 -19.25 -5.19
CA LYS A 70 12.63 -20.57 -5.63
C LYS A 70 11.60 -20.45 -6.75
N GLU A 71 10.75 -19.43 -6.71
CA GLU A 71 9.69 -19.22 -7.69
C GLU A 71 10.17 -18.55 -8.99
N GLY A 72 11.23 -17.74 -8.94
CA GLY A 72 12.01 -17.25 -10.08
C GLY A 72 11.37 -16.14 -10.92
N PHE A 73 10.25 -15.55 -10.52
CA PHE A 73 9.61 -14.45 -11.24
C PHE A 73 9.96 -13.06 -10.67
N ILE A 74 10.54 -13.00 -9.49
CA ILE A 74 11.20 -11.82 -8.92
C ILE A 74 12.61 -12.21 -8.51
N THR A 75 13.59 -11.37 -8.87
CA THR A 75 14.97 -11.50 -8.39
C THR A 75 15.13 -10.63 -7.15
N PRO A 76 15.16 -11.20 -5.95
CA PRO A 76 15.36 -10.42 -4.73
C PRO A 76 16.81 -9.93 -4.64
N VAL A 77 16.99 -8.71 -4.15
CA VAL A 77 18.28 -8.09 -3.83
C VAL A 77 18.22 -7.60 -2.39
N LEU A 78 19.12 -8.09 -1.55
CA LEU A 78 19.16 -7.75 -0.12
C LEU A 78 20.21 -6.67 0.12
N ILE A 79 19.84 -5.60 0.83
CA ILE A 79 20.80 -4.55 1.24
C ILE A 79 21.24 -4.81 2.68
N GLY A 80 22.57 -4.85 2.89
CA GLY A 80 23.18 -5.03 4.21
C GLY A 80 24.59 -5.60 4.09
N GLY A 81 25.31 -5.63 5.21
CA GLY A 81 26.63 -6.28 5.29
C GLY A 81 26.52 -7.78 4.94
N VAL A 82 27.36 -8.27 4.04
CA VAL A 82 27.26 -9.66 3.53
C VAL A 82 27.30 -10.68 4.67
N ASP A 83 28.24 -10.51 5.59
CA ASP A 83 28.41 -11.42 6.73
C ASP A 83 27.20 -11.36 7.66
N GLU A 84 26.65 -10.16 7.93
CA GLU A 84 25.50 -9.96 8.81
C GLU A 84 24.23 -10.60 8.23
N VAL A 85 23.98 -10.41 6.93
CA VAL A 85 22.82 -10.99 6.22
C VAL A 85 22.94 -12.52 6.18
N THR A 86 24.13 -13.04 5.87
CA THR A 86 24.38 -14.50 5.83
C THR A 86 24.20 -15.13 7.20
N GLU A 87 24.77 -14.51 8.26
CA GLU A 87 24.60 -15.01 9.64
C GLU A 87 23.12 -15.00 10.08
N ALA A 88 22.39 -13.94 9.71
CA ALA A 88 20.97 -13.85 10.02
C ALA A 88 20.15 -14.94 9.29
N ALA A 89 20.46 -15.23 8.03
CA ALA A 89 19.83 -16.28 7.26
C ALA A 89 20.14 -17.66 7.84
N ASP A 90 21.40 -17.97 8.16
CA ASP A 90 21.83 -19.23 8.77
C ASP A 90 21.12 -19.46 10.12
N LYS A 91 21.06 -18.43 10.96
CA LYS A 91 20.37 -18.46 12.25
C LYS A 91 18.87 -18.69 12.12
N GLY A 92 18.25 -18.13 11.09
CA GLY A 92 16.83 -18.29 10.77
C GLY A 92 16.53 -19.60 10.03
N GLY A 93 17.53 -20.26 9.47
CA GLY A 93 17.38 -21.47 8.64
C GLY A 93 16.86 -21.17 7.23
N PHE A 94 17.11 -19.97 6.70
CA PHE A 94 16.68 -19.54 5.37
C PHE A 94 17.76 -19.82 4.31
N ASP A 95 17.37 -20.43 3.20
CA ASP A 95 18.25 -20.66 2.05
C ASP A 95 18.29 -19.46 1.10
N ILE A 96 19.28 -18.61 1.28
CA ILE A 96 19.54 -17.45 0.41
C ILE A 96 20.75 -17.67 -0.52
N GLU A 97 21.24 -18.90 -0.71
CA GLU A 97 22.35 -19.17 -1.62
C GLU A 97 22.02 -18.65 -3.03
N GLY A 98 22.88 -17.80 -3.59
CA GLY A 98 22.67 -17.18 -4.90
C GLY A 98 21.74 -15.96 -4.91
N VAL A 99 21.17 -15.56 -3.77
CA VAL A 99 20.52 -14.23 -3.64
C VAL A 99 21.62 -13.18 -3.58
N GLU A 100 21.46 -12.10 -4.36
CA GLU A 100 22.40 -11.00 -4.36
C GLU A 100 22.29 -10.19 -3.06
N ILE A 101 23.42 -9.98 -2.39
CA ILE A 101 23.55 -9.13 -1.21
C ILE A 101 24.46 -7.96 -1.58
N ILE A 102 24.03 -6.75 -1.37
CA ILE A 102 24.81 -5.55 -1.65
C ILE A 102 25.07 -4.80 -0.34
N ASP A 103 26.36 -4.69 0.02
CA ASP A 103 26.81 -3.89 1.15
C ASP A 103 27.08 -2.45 0.68
N PRO A 104 26.33 -1.44 1.17
CA PRO A 104 26.62 -0.05 0.85
C PRO A 104 28.04 0.39 1.21
N ALA A 105 28.61 -0.16 2.29
CA ALA A 105 29.97 0.23 2.73
C ALA A 105 31.09 -0.24 1.79
N GLY A 106 30.85 -1.36 1.09
CA GLY A 106 31.79 -1.95 0.14
C GLY A 106 31.42 -1.74 -1.33
N TYR A 107 30.42 -0.91 -1.64
CA TYR A 107 29.93 -0.77 -3.00
C TYR A 107 30.97 -0.10 -3.93
N PRO A 108 31.41 -0.77 -5.02
CA PRO A 108 32.53 -0.31 -5.82
C PRO A 108 32.30 1.03 -6.50
N ASP A 109 31.07 1.32 -6.93
CA ASP A 109 30.70 2.54 -7.66
C ASP A 109 30.11 3.62 -6.73
N MET A 110 30.41 3.58 -5.42
CA MET A 110 29.86 4.52 -4.44
C MET A 110 30.14 5.98 -4.80
N ASP A 111 31.35 6.28 -5.34
CA ASP A 111 31.70 7.65 -5.72
C ASP A 111 30.79 8.19 -6.83
N LYS A 112 30.47 7.35 -7.82
CA LYS A 112 29.49 7.70 -8.86
C LYS A 112 28.12 7.98 -8.27
N LEU A 113 27.62 7.10 -7.37
CA LEU A 113 26.32 7.30 -6.72
C LEU A 113 26.28 8.59 -5.90
N VAL A 114 27.40 8.98 -5.27
CA VAL A 114 27.53 10.25 -4.52
C VAL A 114 27.40 11.44 -5.48
N ASP A 115 28.08 11.43 -6.61
CA ASP A 115 28.02 12.51 -7.61
C ASP A 115 26.59 12.66 -8.17
N ASP A 116 25.96 11.54 -8.55
CA ASP A 116 24.59 11.50 -9.06
C ASP A 116 23.58 11.97 -7.99
N PHE A 117 23.77 11.57 -6.73
CA PHE A 117 22.95 12.04 -5.61
C PHE A 117 23.02 13.58 -5.45
N VAL A 118 24.25 14.15 -5.44
CA VAL A 118 24.46 15.60 -5.32
C VAL A 118 23.77 16.35 -6.46
N GLU A 119 23.90 15.84 -7.69
CA GLU A 119 23.21 16.42 -8.87
C GLU A 119 21.68 16.39 -8.71
N LEU A 120 21.11 15.24 -8.33
CA LEU A 120 19.68 15.08 -8.10
C LEU A 120 19.14 16.03 -7.01
N ARG A 121 19.97 16.32 -6.00
CA ARG A 121 19.62 17.22 -4.89
C ARG A 121 19.80 18.70 -5.22
N LYS A 122 20.39 19.03 -6.39
CA LYS A 122 20.54 20.42 -6.87
C LYS A 122 21.16 21.37 -5.83
N GLY A 123 22.27 20.96 -5.22
CA GLY A 123 22.99 21.75 -4.22
C GLY A 123 22.37 21.72 -2.80
N LYS A 124 21.40 20.86 -2.54
CA LYS A 124 20.80 20.65 -1.21
C LYS A 124 21.53 19.57 -0.38
N ALA A 125 22.63 19.05 -0.86
CA ALA A 125 23.51 18.13 -0.16
C ALA A 125 24.94 18.28 -0.68
N THR A 126 25.91 18.18 0.20
CA THR A 126 27.35 18.06 -0.13
C THR A 126 27.67 16.61 -0.48
N ALA A 127 28.83 16.34 -1.08
CA ALA A 127 29.30 14.98 -1.36
C ALA A 127 29.49 14.15 -0.06
N GLU A 128 29.93 14.79 1.02
CA GLU A 128 30.08 14.14 2.32
C GLU A 128 28.72 13.73 2.91
N GLU A 129 27.75 14.64 2.93
CA GLU A 129 26.38 14.33 3.36
C GLU A 129 25.73 13.26 2.47
N ALA A 130 25.93 13.33 1.14
CA ALA A 130 25.43 12.33 0.21
C ALA A 130 25.99 10.93 0.54
N ARG A 131 27.30 10.84 0.79
CA ARG A 131 27.94 9.58 1.17
C ARG A 131 27.40 9.02 2.48
N GLU A 132 27.23 9.86 3.51
CA GLU A 132 26.62 9.43 4.79
C GLU A 132 25.18 8.95 4.60
N MET A 133 24.42 9.60 3.73
CA MET A 133 23.05 9.18 3.43
C MET A 133 23.02 7.86 2.66
N LEU A 134 23.91 7.68 1.69
CA LEU A 134 24.00 6.46 0.88
C LEU A 134 24.51 5.24 1.66
N LEU A 135 25.12 5.41 2.82
CA LEU A 135 25.39 4.30 3.73
C LEU A 135 24.13 3.75 4.42
N LYS A 136 23.01 4.46 4.35
CA LYS A 136 21.72 3.99 4.90
C LYS A 136 21.01 3.13 3.85
N PRO A 137 20.58 1.90 4.20
CA PRO A 137 19.99 0.95 3.24
C PRO A 137 18.82 1.51 2.42
N ASN A 138 17.95 2.33 3.06
CA ASN A 138 16.80 2.94 2.40
C ASN A 138 17.21 3.97 1.33
N TYR A 139 18.19 4.82 1.59
CA TYR A 139 18.72 5.76 0.60
C TYR A 139 19.51 5.05 -0.49
N PHE A 140 20.34 4.09 -0.11
CA PHE A 140 21.15 3.31 -1.05
C PHE A 140 20.27 2.52 -2.02
N GLY A 141 19.31 1.75 -1.49
CA GLY A 141 18.39 0.98 -2.32
C GLY A 141 17.55 1.87 -3.24
N THR A 142 17.09 3.04 -2.74
CA THR A 142 16.38 4.01 -3.59
C THR A 142 17.27 4.55 -4.71
N MET A 143 18.57 4.77 -4.44
CA MET A 143 19.50 5.23 -5.46
C MET A 143 19.75 4.15 -6.52
N LEU A 144 19.86 2.87 -6.13
CA LEU A 144 19.97 1.77 -7.09
C LEU A 144 18.77 1.70 -8.04
N VAL A 145 17.54 1.89 -7.51
CA VAL A 145 16.34 1.99 -8.35
C VAL A 145 16.40 3.20 -9.27
N LYS A 146 16.84 4.35 -8.77
CA LYS A 146 17.01 5.58 -9.57
C LYS A 146 17.98 5.41 -10.73
N GLU A 147 19.07 4.67 -10.52
CA GLU A 147 20.07 4.36 -11.56
C GLU A 147 19.65 3.22 -12.51
N GLY A 148 18.45 2.64 -12.33
CA GLY A 148 17.98 1.53 -13.15
C GLY A 148 18.70 0.20 -12.89
N LEU A 149 19.39 0.08 -11.76
CA LEU A 149 20.07 -1.15 -11.33
C LEU A 149 19.09 -2.15 -10.67
N ALA A 150 17.89 -1.70 -10.33
CA ALA A 150 16.75 -2.51 -9.94
C ALA A 150 15.47 -1.84 -10.41
N ASP A 151 14.37 -2.62 -10.50
CA ASP A 151 13.08 -2.15 -11.01
C ASP A 151 12.21 -1.50 -9.93
N SER A 152 12.39 -1.91 -8.67
CA SER A 152 11.54 -1.50 -7.56
C SER A 152 12.18 -1.74 -6.20
N LEU A 153 11.59 -1.16 -5.14
CA LEU A 153 12.05 -1.30 -3.76
C LEU A 153 10.87 -1.53 -2.81
N LEU A 154 11.07 -2.43 -1.85
CA LEU A 154 10.19 -2.68 -0.72
C LEU A 154 10.97 -2.59 0.58
N GLY A 155 10.52 -1.73 1.50
CA GLY A 155 11.16 -1.52 2.79
C GLY A 155 10.15 -1.10 3.86
N GLY A 156 10.61 -0.76 5.07
CA GLY A 156 9.74 -0.28 6.16
C GLY A 156 9.36 -1.34 7.20
N ALA A 157 9.86 -2.56 7.08
CA ALA A 157 9.60 -3.61 8.05
C ALA A 157 10.14 -3.28 9.46
N THR A 158 11.18 -2.46 9.57
CA THR A 158 11.85 -2.11 10.84
C THR A 158 11.91 -0.62 11.14
N TYR A 159 11.64 0.24 10.16
CA TYR A 159 11.70 1.69 10.32
C TYR A 159 10.36 2.38 9.96
N SER A 160 10.30 3.70 10.05
CA SER A 160 9.06 4.44 9.83
C SER A 160 8.75 4.64 8.35
N THR A 161 7.46 4.78 7.99
CA THR A 161 7.01 5.17 6.65
C THR A 161 7.74 6.42 6.12
N ALA A 162 8.05 7.38 7.00
CA ALA A 162 8.80 8.56 6.60
C ALA A 162 10.22 8.25 6.11
N ASP A 163 10.84 7.17 6.60
CA ASP A 163 12.17 6.74 6.19
C ASP A 163 12.16 6.01 4.83
N THR A 164 11.03 5.44 4.42
CA THR A 164 10.80 4.94 3.05
C THR A 164 10.46 6.08 2.10
N VAL A 165 9.51 6.91 2.49
CA VAL A 165 8.93 7.94 1.60
C VAL A 165 9.91 9.09 1.33
N ARG A 166 10.71 9.49 2.31
CA ARG A 166 11.65 10.62 2.17
C ARG A 166 12.69 10.40 1.06
N PRO A 167 13.46 9.28 0.99
CA PRO A 167 14.36 9.03 -0.13
C PRO A 167 13.61 8.90 -1.45
N ALA A 168 12.42 8.27 -1.47
CA ALA A 168 11.61 8.18 -2.68
C ALA A 168 11.26 9.57 -3.24
N LEU A 169 10.76 10.49 -2.41
CA LEU A 169 10.46 11.86 -2.82
C LEU A 169 11.70 12.66 -3.24
N GLN A 170 12.84 12.39 -2.63
CA GLN A 170 14.07 13.14 -2.89
C GLN A 170 14.79 12.69 -4.16
N LEU A 171 14.78 11.40 -4.47
CA LEU A 171 15.60 10.78 -5.52
C LEU A 171 14.74 10.31 -6.71
N ILE A 172 13.68 9.56 -6.46
CA ILE A 172 12.77 9.05 -7.50
C ILE A 172 11.88 10.17 -8.03
N LYS A 173 11.29 10.97 -7.11
CA LYS A 173 10.31 12.03 -7.39
C LYS A 173 9.01 11.48 -7.99
N THR A 174 8.09 12.37 -8.28
CA THR A 174 6.85 12.04 -8.99
C THR A 174 7.11 11.80 -10.48
N ARG A 175 6.23 11.05 -11.13
CA ARG A 175 6.15 10.97 -12.59
C ARG A 175 5.85 12.36 -13.17
N GLU A 176 6.09 12.53 -14.48
CA GLU A 176 5.83 13.80 -15.17
C GLU A 176 4.35 14.20 -15.15
N ASP A 177 3.45 13.21 -15.16
CA ASP A 177 2.00 13.38 -15.11
C ASP A 177 1.42 13.41 -13.68
N ALA A 178 2.27 13.37 -12.64
CA ALA A 178 1.87 13.38 -11.24
C ALA A 178 2.46 14.56 -10.46
N ASN A 179 1.62 15.26 -9.70
CA ASN A 179 2.03 16.43 -8.89
C ASN A 179 2.26 16.08 -7.42
N LEU A 180 1.79 14.90 -6.97
CA LEU A 180 1.93 14.43 -5.59
C LEU A 180 2.11 12.91 -5.54
N VAL A 181 2.60 12.45 -4.39
CA VAL A 181 2.60 11.03 -4.02
C VAL A 181 1.41 10.80 -3.10
N SER A 182 0.68 9.72 -3.32
CA SER A 182 -0.43 9.29 -2.48
C SER A 182 -0.33 7.80 -2.16
N SER A 183 -1.33 7.25 -1.50
CA SER A 183 -1.37 5.83 -1.17
C SER A 183 -2.75 5.22 -1.40
N CYS A 184 -2.76 3.92 -1.70
CA CYS A 184 -3.98 3.14 -1.75
C CYS A 184 -3.89 1.93 -0.82
N MET A 185 -4.97 1.68 -0.07
CA MET A 185 -5.19 0.42 0.62
C MET A 185 -6.19 -0.41 -0.17
N ILE A 186 -5.85 -1.66 -0.46
CA ILE A 186 -6.78 -2.63 -1.05
C ILE A 186 -7.35 -3.50 0.06
N LEU A 187 -8.66 -3.55 0.15
CA LEU A 187 -9.37 -4.34 1.14
C LEU A 187 -10.09 -5.49 0.45
N ILE A 188 -9.91 -6.70 0.98
CA ILE A 188 -10.48 -7.93 0.40
C ILE A 188 -11.21 -8.70 1.49
N ARG A 189 -12.47 -9.10 1.20
CA ARG A 189 -13.28 -9.93 2.08
C ARG A 189 -14.31 -10.72 1.26
N ASP A 190 -14.29 -12.04 1.36
CA ASP A 190 -15.28 -12.94 0.77
C ASP A 190 -15.57 -12.68 -0.73
N GLY A 191 -14.49 -12.41 -1.51
CA GLY A 191 -14.57 -12.06 -2.93
C GLY A 191 -14.80 -10.58 -3.20
N GLU A 192 -15.24 -9.81 -2.23
CA GLU A 192 -15.36 -8.37 -2.33
C GLU A 192 -14.00 -7.69 -2.32
N LYS A 193 -13.79 -6.73 -3.21
CA LYS A 193 -12.55 -5.95 -3.34
C LYS A 193 -12.87 -4.47 -3.32
N LEU A 194 -12.20 -3.73 -2.44
CA LEU A 194 -12.37 -2.29 -2.29
C LEU A 194 -11.02 -1.60 -2.36
N ALA A 195 -10.97 -0.40 -2.94
CA ALA A 195 -9.82 0.48 -2.93
C ALA A 195 -10.08 1.72 -2.07
N MET A 196 -9.13 2.13 -1.25
CA MET A 196 -9.24 3.30 -0.36
C MET A 196 -8.02 4.20 -0.49
N GLY A 197 -8.19 5.42 -0.94
CA GLY A 197 -7.14 6.44 -1.13
C GLY A 197 -7.56 7.82 -0.56
N ASP A 198 -6.66 8.64 -0.06
CA ASP A 198 -5.35 8.36 0.49
C ASP A 198 -5.47 7.98 1.97
N CYS A 199 -4.76 6.98 2.41
CA CYS A 199 -4.85 6.48 3.78
C CYS A 199 -3.55 6.62 4.60
N ALA A 200 -2.43 7.09 3.99
CA ALA A 200 -1.13 7.01 4.65
C ALA A 200 -0.16 8.18 4.36
N ILE A 201 -0.39 9.04 3.36
CA ILE A 201 0.62 10.01 2.90
C ILE A 201 0.18 11.45 3.13
N ASN A 202 -0.94 11.90 2.55
CA ASN A 202 -1.30 13.32 2.56
C ASN A 202 -2.15 13.66 3.79
N VAL A 203 -1.54 14.42 4.72
CA VAL A 203 -2.18 14.83 5.98
C VAL A 203 -3.40 15.71 5.72
N SER A 204 -3.27 16.65 4.79
CA SER A 204 -4.32 17.57 4.32
C SER A 204 -4.01 18.00 2.90
N TYR A 205 -4.99 18.60 2.26
CA TYR A 205 -4.85 19.19 0.92
C TYR A 205 -5.06 20.70 1.03
N GLU A 206 -4.05 21.44 0.60
CA GLU A 206 -4.05 22.90 0.59
C GLU A 206 -3.58 23.40 -0.77
N ASP A 207 -4.06 24.57 -1.19
CA ASP A 207 -3.63 25.19 -2.43
C ASP A 207 -2.12 25.46 -2.40
N LYS A 208 -1.40 24.98 -3.42
CA LYS A 208 0.00 25.33 -3.63
C LYS A 208 0.07 26.64 -4.39
N LEU A 209 0.87 27.57 -3.87
CA LEU A 209 0.99 28.91 -4.43
C LEU A 209 2.39 29.11 -5.02
N ASP A 210 2.48 29.94 -6.06
CA ASP A 210 3.74 30.48 -6.54
C ASP A 210 4.25 31.64 -5.65
N ASP A 211 5.44 32.16 -5.97
CA ASP A 211 6.04 33.28 -5.23
C ASP A 211 5.22 34.59 -5.31
N GLN A 212 4.24 34.65 -6.21
CA GLN A 212 3.35 35.77 -6.40
C GLN A 212 1.98 35.59 -5.71
N GLY A 213 1.76 34.41 -5.12
CA GLY A 213 0.52 34.03 -4.42
C GLY A 213 -0.58 33.51 -5.35
N ASN A 214 -0.26 33.14 -6.60
CA ASN A 214 -1.22 32.50 -7.49
C ASN A 214 -1.27 31.00 -7.22
N VAL A 215 -2.47 30.40 -7.28
CA VAL A 215 -2.65 28.96 -7.14
C VAL A 215 -2.03 28.24 -8.34
N THR A 216 -1.04 27.40 -8.07
CA THR A 216 -0.39 26.55 -9.08
C THR A 216 -0.99 25.14 -9.11
N LEU A 217 -1.47 24.66 -7.98
CA LEU A 217 -2.16 23.38 -7.83
C LEU A 217 -3.17 23.50 -6.67
N SER A 218 -4.46 23.45 -6.98
CA SER A 218 -5.48 23.59 -5.94
C SER A 218 -5.60 22.33 -5.09
N ALA A 219 -6.15 22.47 -3.89
CA ALA A 219 -6.50 21.34 -3.02
C ALA A 219 -7.42 20.33 -3.73
N ALA A 220 -8.41 20.82 -4.49
CA ALA A 220 -9.32 19.98 -5.24
C ALA A 220 -8.62 19.21 -6.38
N GLN A 221 -7.65 19.82 -7.07
CA GLN A 221 -6.83 19.13 -8.07
C GLN A 221 -5.98 18.02 -7.44
N GLN A 222 -5.43 18.25 -6.25
CA GLN A 222 -4.66 17.23 -5.53
C GLN A 222 -5.54 16.02 -5.17
N VAL A 223 -6.75 16.24 -4.67
CA VAL A 223 -7.69 15.16 -4.35
C VAL A 223 -8.17 14.43 -5.60
N ALA A 224 -8.41 15.16 -6.69
CA ALA A 224 -8.77 14.56 -7.98
C ALA A 224 -7.65 13.64 -8.49
N GLU A 225 -6.39 14.06 -8.37
CA GLU A 225 -5.23 13.23 -8.74
C GLU A 225 -5.14 11.96 -7.88
N VAL A 226 -5.36 12.06 -6.56
CA VAL A 226 -5.44 10.89 -5.66
C VAL A 226 -6.50 9.90 -6.16
N ALA A 227 -7.66 10.38 -6.59
CA ALA A 227 -8.73 9.54 -7.10
C ALA A 227 -8.33 8.80 -8.38
N VAL A 228 -7.71 9.49 -9.33
CA VAL A 228 -7.21 8.91 -10.59
C VAL A 228 -6.14 7.86 -10.32
N GLU A 229 -5.17 8.16 -9.46
CA GLU A 229 -4.12 7.22 -9.08
C GLU A 229 -4.67 6.00 -8.32
N THR A 230 -5.68 6.22 -7.46
CA THR A 230 -6.36 5.11 -6.77
C THR A 230 -7.13 4.23 -7.73
N ALA A 231 -7.76 4.79 -8.77
CA ALA A 231 -8.42 4.02 -9.82
C ALA A 231 -7.41 3.17 -10.63
N ARG A 232 -6.25 3.73 -10.97
CA ARG A 232 -5.15 2.99 -11.63
C ARG A 232 -4.68 1.81 -10.76
N THR A 233 -4.47 2.06 -9.47
CA THR A 233 -4.09 1.01 -8.53
C THR A 233 -5.18 -0.06 -8.40
N ALA A 234 -6.44 0.34 -8.24
CA ALA A 234 -7.59 -0.57 -8.18
C ALA A 234 -7.64 -1.51 -9.39
N SER A 235 -7.39 -0.98 -10.59
CA SER A 235 -7.37 -1.76 -11.84
C SER A 235 -6.29 -2.84 -11.85
N LEU A 236 -5.13 -2.63 -11.23
CA LEU A 236 -4.10 -3.68 -11.07
C LEU A 236 -4.61 -4.89 -10.30
N PHE A 237 -5.56 -4.67 -9.38
CA PHE A 237 -6.21 -5.71 -8.59
C PHE A 237 -7.50 -6.26 -9.21
N GLY A 238 -7.76 -5.92 -10.48
CA GLY A 238 -8.96 -6.35 -11.20
C GLY A 238 -10.25 -5.75 -10.64
N ILE A 239 -10.17 -4.55 -10.04
CA ILE A 239 -11.32 -3.75 -9.64
C ILE A 239 -11.63 -2.81 -10.81
N GLU A 240 -12.86 -2.84 -11.33
CA GLU A 240 -13.38 -1.81 -12.22
C GLU A 240 -13.82 -0.63 -11.34
N PRO A 241 -13.12 0.53 -11.39
CA PRO A 241 -13.29 1.56 -10.36
C PRO A 241 -14.64 2.27 -10.47
N LYS A 242 -15.42 2.25 -9.37
CA LYS A 242 -16.58 3.12 -9.14
C LYS A 242 -16.24 4.04 -7.98
N ILE A 243 -15.87 5.27 -8.30
CA ILE A 243 -15.17 6.17 -7.39
C ILE A 243 -16.18 7.03 -6.63
N ALA A 244 -16.23 6.86 -5.30
CA ALA A 244 -16.98 7.73 -4.42
C ALA A 244 -16.06 8.75 -3.73
N MET A 245 -16.33 10.04 -3.94
CA MET A 245 -15.64 11.13 -3.27
C MET A 245 -16.32 11.38 -1.92
N LEU A 246 -15.69 10.90 -0.84
CA LEU A 246 -16.30 10.78 0.48
C LEU A 246 -16.35 12.10 1.25
N SER A 247 -17.44 12.30 1.95
CA SER A 247 -17.66 13.42 2.86
C SER A 247 -18.68 13.05 3.94
N TYR A 248 -18.87 13.91 4.93
CA TYR A 248 -20.01 13.86 5.84
C TYR A 248 -21.31 14.40 5.21
N SER A 249 -21.25 14.93 3.99
CA SER A 249 -22.37 15.44 3.18
C SER A 249 -22.63 14.49 2.02
N THR A 250 -23.87 14.44 1.54
CA THR A 250 -24.26 13.76 0.31
C THR A 250 -25.06 14.72 -0.55
N ASN A 251 -24.59 14.99 -1.78
CA ASN A 251 -25.28 15.77 -2.79
C ASN A 251 -25.82 17.11 -2.24
N GLY A 252 -24.96 17.86 -1.53
CA GLY A 252 -25.28 19.16 -0.97
C GLY A 252 -26.11 19.14 0.31
N SER A 253 -26.27 17.99 0.99
CA SER A 253 -27.03 17.89 2.25
C SER A 253 -26.43 18.69 3.41
N ALA A 254 -25.13 18.99 3.33
CA ALA A 254 -24.43 19.89 4.25
C ALA A 254 -23.44 20.78 3.51
N SER A 255 -22.98 21.85 4.16
CA SER A 255 -22.00 22.80 3.62
C SER A 255 -20.76 22.87 4.51
N GLY A 256 -19.63 23.24 3.93
CA GLY A 256 -18.37 23.42 4.63
C GLY A 256 -17.17 23.15 3.71
N PRO A 257 -15.93 23.38 4.22
CA PRO A 257 -14.72 23.20 3.40
C PRO A 257 -14.56 21.79 2.85
N GLY A 258 -14.80 20.76 3.70
CA GLY A 258 -14.68 19.36 3.29
C GLY A 258 -15.64 18.95 2.17
N PRO A 259 -16.97 19.16 2.31
CA PRO A 259 -17.92 18.91 1.21
C PRO A 259 -17.59 19.67 -0.07
N SER A 260 -17.19 20.94 0.03
CA SER A 260 -16.81 21.74 -1.15
C SER A 260 -15.58 21.17 -1.84
N LEU A 261 -14.53 20.82 -1.08
CA LEU A 261 -13.31 20.18 -1.60
C LEU A 261 -13.64 18.93 -2.43
N MET A 262 -14.44 18.03 -1.86
CA MET A 262 -14.76 16.75 -2.50
C MET A 262 -15.67 16.92 -3.73
N ARG A 263 -16.59 17.90 -3.72
CA ARG A 263 -17.42 18.27 -4.87
C ARG A 263 -16.59 18.85 -5.99
N ASP A 264 -15.72 19.82 -5.67
CA ASP A 264 -14.87 20.48 -6.67
C ASP A 264 -13.90 19.46 -7.30
N ALA A 265 -13.34 18.54 -6.51
CA ALA A 265 -12.52 17.44 -7.01
C ALA A 265 -13.33 16.50 -7.92
N THR A 266 -14.57 16.18 -7.58
CA THR A 266 -15.47 15.37 -8.43
C THR A 266 -15.68 16.02 -9.79
N GLU A 267 -15.94 17.32 -9.84
CA GLU A 267 -16.12 18.07 -11.09
C GLU A 267 -14.85 18.08 -11.94
N ILE A 268 -13.68 18.20 -11.31
CA ILE A 268 -12.40 18.12 -12.00
C ILE A 268 -12.24 16.74 -12.66
N ILE A 269 -12.51 15.65 -11.95
CA ILE A 269 -12.40 14.30 -12.49
C ILE A 269 -13.36 14.11 -13.68
N LYS A 270 -14.61 14.52 -13.56
CA LYS A 270 -15.61 14.42 -14.65
C LYS A 270 -15.18 15.18 -15.90
N GLN A 271 -14.44 16.29 -15.74
CA GLN A 271 -13.94 17.10 -16.85
C GLN A 271 -12.67 16.54 -17.48
N THR A 272 -11.74 16.01 -16.66
CA THR A 272 -10.41 15.60 -17.11
C THR A 272 -10.31 14.11 -17.43
N HIS A 273 -11.15 13.29 -16.79
CA HIS A 273 -11.18 11.84 -16.91
C HIS A 273 -12.63 11.34 -17.04
N PRO A 274 -13.34 11.72 -18.11
CA PRO A 274 -14.74 11.36 -18.30
C PRO A 274 -14.98 9.84 -18.49
N GLU A 275 -13.92 9.08 -18.71
CA GLU A 275 -13.94 7.60 -18.76
C GLU A 275 -14.07 6.95 -17.38
N LEU A 276 -13.79 7.67 -16.28
CA LEU A 276 -13.89 7.15 -14.94
C LEU A 276 -15.30 7.37 -14.36
N GLU A 277 -15.91 6.30 -13.87
CA GLU A 277 -17.15 6.41 -13.10
C GLU A 277 -16.85 7.02 -11.73
N CYS A 278 -17.06 8.34 -11.60
CA CYS A 278 -16.82 9.09 -10.37
C CYS A 278 -18.02 9.95 -10.01
N ASP A 279 -18.39 9.96 -8.72
CA ASP A 279 -19.42 10.86 -8.20
C ASP A 279 -19.18 11.26 -6.73
N GLY A 280 -19.80 12.34 -6.30
CA GLY A 280 -19.65 12.93 -4.94
C GLY A 280 -20.04 14.42 -4.91
N GLU A 281 -20.02 15.01 -3.75
CA GLU A 281 -19.59 14.41 -2.47
C GLU A 281 -20.69 13.49 -1.94
N MET A 282 -20.29 12.42 -1.24
CA MET A 282 -21.25 11.53 -0.59
C MET A 282 -20.73 10.90 0.71
N GLN A 283 -21.65 10.59 1.60
CA GLN A 283 -21.37 9.80 2.82
C GLN A 283 -21.08 8.36 2.46
N PHE A 284 -20.32 7.66 3.32
CA PHE A 284 -19.92 6.28 3.07
C PHE A 284 -21.12 5.32 2.93
N ASP A 285 -22.17 5.50 3.74
CA ASP A 285 -23.39 4.71 3.64
C ASP A 285 -24.13 4.91 2.32
N ALA A 286 -24.16 6.16 1.82
CA ALA A 286 -24.72 6.47 0.50
C ALA A 286 -23.85 5.94 -0.66
N ALA A 287 -22.53 5.89 -0.47
CA ALA A 287 -21.61 5.32 -1.46
C ALA A 287 -21.74 3.80 -1.59
N TYR A 288 -21.94 3.11 -0.45
CA TYR A 288 -21.78 1.65 -0.38
C TYR A 288 -23.11 0.87 -0.34
N VAL A 289 -24.17 1.45 0.24
CA VAL A 289 -25.44 0.76 0.44
C VAL A 289 -26.47 1.19 -0.61
N PRO A 290 -26.95 0.30 -1.51
CA PRO A 290 -27.83 0.66 -2.63
C PRO A 290 -29.09 1.44 -2.25
N GLU A 291 -29.79 1.03 -1.19
CA GLU A 291 -31.02 1.69 -0.75
C GLU A 291 -30.76 3.10 -0.23
N VAL A 292 -29.60 3.30 0.43
CA VAL A 292 -29.19 4.61 0.95
C VAL A 292 -28.72 5.52 -0.20
N GLY A 293 -27.97 4.95 -1.15
CA GLY A 293 -27.52 5.67 -2.35
C GLY A 293 -28.70 6.17 -3.19
N GLN A 294 -29.66 5.30 -3.47
CA GLN A 294 -30.87 5.67 -4.22
C GLN A 294 -31.71 6.76 -3.51
N LEU A 295 -31.75 6.72 -2.16
CA LEU A 295 -32.49 7.71 -1.38
C LEU A 295 -31.77 9.06 -1.32
N LYS A 296 -30.46 9.08 -1.06
CA LYS A 296 -29.70 10.31 -0.78
C LYS A 296 -29.11 10.96 -2.03
N PHE A 297 -28.82 10.15 -3.08
CA PHE A 297 -28.23 10.63 -4.33
C PHE A 297 -28.89 9.95 -5.55
N PRO A 298 -30.19 10.17 -5.79
CA PRO A 298 -30.90 9.54 -6.90
C PRO A 298 -30.28 9.96 -8.24
N GLY A 299 -30.07 8.98 -9.12
CA GLY A 299 -29.50 9.20 -10.47
C GLY A 299 -27.96 9.16 -10.53
N SER A 300 -27.25 9.04 -9.42
CA SER A 300 -25.81 8.79 -9.44
C SER A 300 -25.52 7.36 -9.91
N PRO A 301 -24.56 7.16 -10.85
CA PRO A 301 -24.16 5.82 -11.28
C PRO A 301 -23.26 5.11 -10.24
N VAL A 302 -22.75 5.84 -9.27
CA VAL A 302 -21.81 5.37 -8.25
C VAL A 302 -22.47 5.12 -6.90
N ALA A 303 -23.42 5.98 -6.50
CA ALA A 303 -24.04 5.88 -5.18
C ALA A 303 -24.74 4.53 -4.96
N GLY A 304 -24.37 3.84 -3.88
CA GLY A 304 -24.81 2.50 -3.51
C GLY A 304 -24.02 1.35 -4.16
N TYR A 305 -23.08 1.65 -5.05
CA TYR A 305 -22.31 0.65 -5.80
C TYR A 305 -20.81 0.96 -5.85
N ALA A 306 -20.34 1.92 -5.07
CA ALA A 306 -18.93 2.30 -5.02
C ALA A 306 -18.05 1.16 -4.50
N ASN A 307 -16.89 1.01 -5.09
CA ASN A 307 -15.84 0.08 -4.67
C ASN A 307 -14.47 0.77 -4.52
N THR A 308 -14.42 2.07 -4.85
CA THR A 308 -13.22 2.90 -4.75
C THR A 308 -13.60 4.16 -3.97
N PHE A 309 -12.97 4.37 -2.81
CA PHE A 309 -13.36 5.40 -1.85
C PHE A 309 -12.22 6.38 -1.64
N ILE A 310 -12.46 7.67 -1.89
CA ILE A 310 -11.48 8.74 -1.72
C ILE A 310 -11.84 9.57 -0.50
N PHE A 311 -10.90 9.69 0.41
CA PHE A 311 -11.05 10.39 1.68
C PHE A 311 -10.61 11.86 1.57
N PRO A 312 -11.26 12.76 2.31
CA PRO A 312 -10.93 14.20 2.26
C PRO A 312 -9.59 14.54 2.94
N GLU A 313 -9.05 13.62 3.74
CA GLU A 313 -7.79 13.78 4.47
C GLU A 313 -7.35 12.44 5.12
N ILE A 314 -6.08 12.38 5.58
CA ILE A 314 -5.45 11.13 6.06
C ILE A 314 -6.16 10.51 7.27
N GLN A 315 -6.69 11.30 8.20
CA GLN A 315 -7.23 10.76 9.46
C GLN A 315 -8.46 9.90 9.17
N SER A 316 -9.38 10.41 8.34
CA SER A 316 -10.59 9.66 7.94
C SER A 316 -10.23 8.39 7.16
N GLY A 317 -9.28 8.47 6.23
CA GLY A 317 -8.79 7.31 5.47
C GLY A 317 -8.10 6.27 6.35
N ASN A 318 -7.15 6.72 7.18
CA ASN A 318 -6.37 5.84 8.06
C ASN A 318 -7.25 5.15 9.12
N ILE A 319 -8.17 5.88 9.72
CA ILE A 319 -9.12 5.31 10.68
C ILE A 319 -10.10 4.38 9.96
N GLY A 320 -10.63 4.80 8.81
CA GLY A 320 -11.62 4.06 8.03
C GLY A 320 -11.15 2.67 7.63
N TYR A 321 -9.97 2.56 6.97
CA TYR A 321 -9.48 1.25 6.57
C TYR A 321 -9.15 0.34 7.75
N LYS A 322 -8.64 0.89 8.87
CA LYS A 322 -8.36 0.09 10.07
C LYS A 322 -9.62 -0.44 10.74
N ILE A 323 -10.71 0.35 10.74
CA ILE A 323 -12.03 -0.11 11.23
C ILE A 323 -12.53 -1.24 10.33
N ALA A 324 -12.48 -1.07 9.01
CA ALA A 324 -12.88 -2.11 8.06
C ALA A 324 -12.04 -3.39 8.25
N GLN A 325 -10.71 -3.25 8.43
CA GLN A 325 -9.81 -4.38 8.69
C GLN A 325 -10.15 -5.08 10.00
N ARG A 326 -10.19 -4.35 11.13
CA ARG A 326 -10.25 -4.95 12.46
C ARG A 326 -11.65 -5.36 12.89
N LEU A 327 -12.66 -4.56 12.58
CA LEU A 327 -14.06 -4.83 12.92
C LEU A 327 -14.84 -5.44 11.74
N GLY A 328 -14.54 -5.01 10.51
CA GLY A 328 -15.20 -5.52 9.32
C GLY A 328 -14.63 -6.85 8.80
N GLY A 329 -13.47 -7.28 9.31
CA GLY A 329 -12.83 -8.54 8.92
C GLY A 329 -12.25 -8.54 7.51
N PHE A 330 -11.99 -7.37 6.92
CA PHE A 330 -11.26 -7.27 5.67
C PHE A 330 -9.77 -7.59 5.87
N MET A 331 -9.17 -8.27 4.90
CA MET A 331 -7.74 -8.24 4.72
C MET A 331 -7.39 -6.89 4.11
N ALA A 332 -6.39 -6.20 4.65
CA ALA A 332 -5.91 -4.93 4.11
C ALA A 332 -4.50 -5.11 3.55
N ILE A 333 -4.32 -4.81 2.28
CA ILE A 333 -3.04 -4.89 1.54
C ILE A 333 -2.60 -3.47 1.23
N GLY A 334 -1.37 -3.13 1.58
CA GLY A 334 -0.81 -1.80 1.38
C GLY A 334 -0.10 -1.23 2.62
N PRO A 335 0.27 0.06 2.62
CA PRO A 335 -0.08 1.04 1.58
C PRO A 335 0.70 0.83 0.28
N VAL A 336 0.00 0.83 -0.84
CA VAL A 336 0.59 0.89 -2.17
C VAL A 336 0.81 2.35 -2.51
N LEU A 337 2.07 2.77 -2.69
CA LEU A 337 2.40 4.16 -3.03
C LEU A 337 2.13 4.43 -4.50
N GLN A 338 1.65 5.63 -4.77
CA GLN A 338 1.16 6.08 -6.08
C GLN A 338 1.84 7.38 -6.51
N GLY A 339 1.95 7.61 -7.81
CA GLY A 339 2.49 8.85 -8.37
C GLY A 339 4.02 8.93 -8.41
N LEU A 340 4.76 7.94 -7.90
CA LEU A 340 6.23 7.89 -7.99
C LEU A 340 6.70 7.49 -9.40
N ASN A 341 7.85 8.01 -9.82
CA ASN A 341 8.48 7.70 -11.11
C ASN A 341 9.11 6.29 -11.18
N ALA A 342 9.21 5.60 -10.06
CA ALA A 342 9.51 4.17 -9.97
C ALA A 342 8.85 3.59 -8.72
N PRO A 343 8.49 2.30 -8.70
CA PRO A 343 7.79 1.69 -7.58
C PRO A 343 8.68 1.60 -6.33
N ILE A 344 8.29 2.31 -5.30
CA ILE A 344 8.82 2.21 -3.95
C ILE A 344 7.62 2.00 -3.03
N ASN A 345 7.59 0.91 -2.26
CA ASN A 345 6.52 0.68 -1.31
C ASN A 345 7.02 0.51 0.12
N ASP A 346 6.11 0.77 1.05
CA ASP A 346 6.36 0.74 2.49
C ASP A 346 5.65 -0.45 3.14
N LEU A 347 6.35 -1.10 4.07
CA LEU A 347 5.80 -2.17 4.89
C LEU A 347 5.35 -1.63 6.24
N SER A 348 4.32 -2.22 6.81
CA SER A 348 4.03 -2.03 8.22
C SER A 348 5.10 -2.72 9.08
N ARG A 349 5.59 -2.07 10.14
CA ARG A 349 6.47 -2.72 11.12
C ARG A 349 5.86 -3.97 11.78
N GLY A 350 4.54 -4.06 11.77
CA GLY A 350 3.80 -5.21 12.26
C GLY A 350 3.42 -6.23 11.18
N CYS A 351 4.01 -6.17 9.98
CA CYS A 351 3.75 -7.14 8.92
C CYS A 351 4.32 -8.52 9.27
N ASN A 352 3.76 -9.55 8.66
CA ASN A 352 4.28 -10.90 8.64
C ASN A 352 4.95 -11.24 7.30
N ALA A 353 5.58 -12.40 7.16
CA ALA A 353 6.28 -12.80 5.94
C ALA A 353 5.33 -12.93 4.73
N GLU A 354 4.09 -13.38 4.92
CA GLU A 354 3.10 -13.46 3.85
C GLU A 354 2.72 -12.06 3.34
N GLU A 355 2.54 -11.08 4.22
CA GLU A 355 2.31 -9.68 3.83
C GLU A 355 3.51 -9.10 3.06
N VAL A 356 4.75 -9.42 3.46
CA VAL A 356 5.96 -9.04 2.72
C VAL A 356 5.96 -9.66 1.33
N TYR A 357 5.64 -10.96 1.22
CA TYR A 357 5.57 -11.65 -0.06
C TYR A 357 4.51 -11.06 -1.00
N LEU A 358 3.31 -10.81 -0.51
CA LEU A 358 2.23 -10.18 -1.30
C LEU A 358 2.64 -8.78 -1.77
N MET A 359 3.20 -7.97 -0.87
CA MET A 359 3.68 -6.63 -1.22
C MET A 359 4.85 -6.67 -2.21
N SER A 360 5.69 -7.71 -2.19
CA SER A 360 6.76 -7.91 -3.17
C SER A 360 6.22 -8.11 -4.58
N ILE A 361 5.20 -8.95 -4.74
CA ILE A 361 4.52 -9.18 -6.03
C ILE A 361 3.90 -7.88 -6.54
N ILE A 362 3.20 -7.14 -5.67
CA ILE A 362 2.55 -5.88 -6.02
C ILE A 362 3.59 -4.84 -6.45
N THR A 363 4.63 -4.65 -5.63
CA THR A 363 5.69 -3.65 -5.88
C THR A 363 6.42 -3.93 -7.19
N ALA A 364 6.79 -5.17 -7.42
CA ALA A 364 7.44 -5.57 -8.67
C ALA A 364 6.49 -5.40 -9.88
N SER A 365 5.20 -5.73 -9.72
CA SER A 365 4.21 -5.59 -10.81
C SER A 365 3.95 -4.15 -11.23
N GLN A 366 4.06 -3.18 -10.32
CA GLN A 366 3.93 -1.76 -10.64
C GLN A 366 5.01 -1.25 -11.61
N SER A 367 6.16 -1.94 -11.73
CA SER A 367 7.21 -1.60 -12.68
C SER A 367 6.97 -2.14 -14.10
N ILE A 368 5.92 -2.93 -14.31
CA ILE A 368 5.53 -3.43 -15.63
C ILE A 368 4.63 -2.37 -16.28
N THR A 369 5.15 -1.70 -17.30
CA THR A 369 4.33 -0.83 -18.17
C THR A 369 3.60 -1.70 -19.18
N ASP A 370 2.30 -1.49 -19.33
CA ASP A 370 1.55 -2.06 -20.43
C ASP A 370 1.87 -1.21 -21.67
N ASP A 371 2.75 -1.72 -22.56
CA ASP A 371 3.05 -1.12 -23.87
C ASP A 371 1.89 -1.34 -24.85
#